data_d542142d9f2c1faccb8b3be632564930
#
_entry.id   d542142d9f2c1faccb8b3be632564930
#
_cell.length_a   1.000
_cell.length_b   1.000
_cell.length_c   1.000
_cell.angle_alpha   90.00
_cell.angle_beta   90.00
_cell.angle_gamma   90.00
#
_symmetry.space_group_name_H-M   'P 1'
#
loop_
_entity.id
_entity.type
_entity.pdbx_description
1 polymer ?
#
loop_
_entity_poly.entity_id
_entity_poly.type
_entity_poly.pdbx_seq_one_letter_code
_entity_poly.pdbx_strand_id
1 'polypeptide(L)'
;MQEVRNMISNEELVKLCQDVIRIPSPSGHEENVSKFLKGKMEELGFDEVNIDRYGSVYGVIHGKRPGKTILMDGHIDNVDVIDEDQWSHAPWGAEITDGKIYGRGTSDMKGSVTAMICAAARLAESTGKDFAGNICVSGTVHEECFEGVSSREISKILKPDYVIIGEATTSTVKIGQRGRAEVVVETEGVSCHSSNPEKGVNAVYMMNALIEEIRKIVPNEHPILGKGILELTDIISYPYPGASVVPSLCRATFDRRTLVGEDEKVVLGQVEDAIKRAQEKVPGLKARTYLAEAEEECWTGEK
;
A
#
# COMPACT_ATOMS: atom_id res chain seq x y z
N MET A 1 -22.01 -38.72 12.40
CA MET A 1 -20.70 -38.56 13.06
C MET A 1 -20.00 -37.44 12.28
N GLN A 2 -19.89 -36.24 12.84
CA GLN A 2 -19.00 -35.23 12.28
C GLN A 2 -17.57 -35.77 12.49
N GLU A 3 -16.84 -35.96 11.40
CA GLU A 3 -15.39 -36.18 11.50
C GLU A 3 -14.80 -35.04 12.32
N VAL A 4 -14.12 -35.39 13.39
CA VAL A 4 -13.31 -34.44 14.16
C VAL A 4 -12.20 -34.01 13.20
N ARG A 5 -12.32 -32.82 12.62
CA ARG A 5 -11.27 -32.24 11.78
C ARG A 5 -10.05 -32.06 12.69
N ASN A 6 -8.94 -32.71 12.34
CA ASN A 6 -7.68 -32.49 13.06
C ASN A 6 -7.24 -31.03 12.89
N MET A 7 -6.63 -30.45 13.93
CA MET A 7 -6.05 -29.09 13.85
C MET A 7 -5.18 -28.95 12.60
N ILE A 8 -5.27 -27.80 11.94
CA ILE A 8 -4.43 -27.49 10.78
C ILE A 8 -2.96 -27.77 11.13
N SER A 9 -2.32 -28.66 10.42
CA SER A 9 -0.91 -29.00 10.63
C SER A 9 0.03 -27.90 10.12
N ASN A 10 1.32 -27.99 10.44
CA ASN A 10 2.30 -27.06 9.87
C ASN A 10 2.48 -27.31 8.37
N GLU A 11 2.36 -28.56 7.92
CA GLU A 11 2.41 -28.95 6.52
C GLU A 11 1.26 -28.35 5.72
N GLU A 12 0.04 -28.34 6.29
CA GLU A 12 -1.13 -27.72 5.67
C GLU A 12 -0.98 -26.19 5.59
N LEU A 13 -0.42 -25.55 6.63
CA LEU A 13 -0.10 -24.12 6.60
C LEU A 13 0.91 -23.79 5.49
N VAL A 14 2.01 -24.56 5.42
CA VAL A 14 3.05 -24.38 4.38
C VAL A 14 2.44 -24.57 2.99
N LYS A 15 1.63 -25.63 2.83
CA LYS A 15 0.95 -25.88 1.57
C LYS A 15 0.00 -24.74 1.18
N LEU A 16 -0.80 -24.23 2.12
CA LEU A 16 -1.69 -23.09 1.86
C LEU A 16 -0.89 -21.85 1.46
N CYS A 17 0.23 -21.59 2.12
CA CYS A 17 1.13 -20.51 1.74
C CYS A 17 1.63 -20.67 0.29
N GLN A 18 2.09 -21.87 -0.07
CA GLN A 18 2.53 -22.14 -1.44
C GLN A 18 1.38 -21.96 -2.46
N ASP A 19 0.18 -22.42 -2.14
CA ASP A 19 -0.98 -22.29 -3.02
C ASP A 19 -1.35 -20.83 -3.25
N VAL A 20 -1.29 -19.99 -2.21
CA VAL A 20 -1.54 -18.53 -2.29
C VAL A 20 -0.45 -17.80 -3.09
N ILE A 21 0.83 -18.16 -2.91
CA ILE A 21 1.95 -17.57 -3.66
C ILE A 21 1.85 -17.89 -5.16
N ARG A 22 1.38 -19.08 -5.52
CA ARG A 22 1.19 -19.49 -6.92
C ARG A 22 0.08 -18.77 -7.66
N ILE A 23 -0.72 -17.97 -6.97
CA ILE A 23 -1.74 -17.12 -7.59
C ILE A 23 -1.14 -15.71 -7.75
N PRO A 24 -0.72 -15.29 -8.95
CA PRO A 24 -0.29 -13.92 -9.19
C PRO A 24 -1.41 -12.95 -8.84
N SER A 25 -1.06 -11.87 -8.15
CA SER A 25 -2.00 -10.83 -7.74
C SER A 25 -1.35 -9.45 -7.74
N PRO A 26 -0.88 -8.95 -8.89
CA PRO A 26 -0.49 -7.55 -8.97
C PRO A 26 -1.64 -6.65 -8.52
N SER A 27 -1.32 -5.47 -7.98
CA SER A 27 -2.36 -4.51 -7.55
C SER A 27 -3.37 -4.25 -8.67
N GLY A 28 -4.66 -4.27 -8.34
CA GLY A 28 -5.77 -4.22 -9.31
C GLY A 28 -6.15 -5.57 -9.94
N HIS A 29 -5.44 -6.66 -9.65
CA HIS A 29 -5.66 -8.01 -10.21
C HIS A 29 -5.79 -9.12 -9.15
N GLU A 30 -6.27 -8.79 -7.95
CA GLU A 30 -6.34 -9.67 -6.78
C GLU A 30 -7.54 -10.60 -6.76
N GLU A 31 -8.43 -10.55 -7.75
CA GLU A 31 -9.70 -11.29 -7.79
C GLU A 31 -9.52 -12.78 -7.47
N ASN A 32 -8.55 -13.42 -8.10
CA ASN A 32 -8.34 -14.86 -7.95
C ASN A 32 -7.86 -15.24 -6.55
N VAL A 33 -6.95 -14.47 -5.96
CA VAL A 33 -6.45 -14.73 -4.61
C VAL A 33 -7.51 -14.39 -3.56
N SER A 34 -8.31 -13.34 -3.74
CA SER A 34 -9.44 -13.00 -2.85
C SER A 34 -10.46 -14.12 -2.81
N LYS A 35 -10.87 -14.62 -3.97
CA LYS A 35 -11.82 -15.76 -4.07
C LYS A 35 -11.25 -17.05 -3.49
N PHE A 36 -9.98 -17.33 -3.74
CA PHE A 36 -9.31 -18.49 -3.19
C PHE A 36 -9.27 -18.45 -1.66
N LEU A 37 -8.85 -17.33 -1.09
CA LEU A 37 -8.79 -17.15 0.36
C LEU A 37 -10.18 -17.17 1.00
N LYS A 38 -11.20 -16.60 0.33
CA LYS A 38 -12.59 -16.72 0.77
C LYS A 38 -12.98 -18.18 0.95
N GLY A 39 -12.79 -19.02 -0.08
CA GLY A 39 -13.10 -20.43 0.01
C GLY A 39 -12.31 -21.16 1.09
N LYS A 40 -11.04 -20.79 1.30
CA LYS A 40 -10.19 -21.38 2.35
C LYS A 40 -10.65 -21.01 3.75
N MET A 41 -11.01 -19.75 4.00
CA MET A 41 -11.58 -19.34 5.30
C MET A 41 -12.90 -20.07 5.60
N GLU A 42 -13.77 -20.25 4.58
CA GLU A 42 -15.01 -21.03 4.72
C GLU A 42 -14.72 -22.49 5.06
N GLU A 43 -13.78 -23.15 4.34
CA GLU A 43 -13.33 -24.51 4.63
C GLU A 43 -12.72 -24.66 6.03
N LEU A 44 -12.06 -23.62 6.53
CA LEU A 44 -11.42 -23.59 7.84
C LEU A 44 -12.38 -23.25 8.99
N GLY A 45 -13.66 -23.02 8.70
CA GLY A 45 -14.71 -22.86 9.69
C GLY A 45 -14.82 -21.48 10.30
N PHE A 46 -14.46 -20.43 9.54
CA PHE A 46 -14.84 -19.06 9.88
C PHE A 46 -16.38 -18.94 9.84
N ASP A 47 -16.93 -18.18 10.76
CA ASP A 47 -18.41 -18.04 10.90
C ASP A 47 -18.98 -17.14 9.81
N GLU A 48 -18.23 -16.12 9.41
CA GLU A 48 -18.56 -15.19 8.33
C GLU A 48 -17.34 -15.01 7.43
N VAL A 49 -17.54 -15.08 6.10
CA VAL A 49 -16.49 -14.77 5.13
C VAL A 49 -17.07 -13.98 3.98
N ASN A 50 -16.54 -12.79 3.73
CA ASN A 50 -17.05 -11.88 2.73
C ASN A 50 -15.91 -11.25 1.93
N ILE A 51 -16.27 -10.65 0.80
CA ILE A 51 -15.41 -9.78 0.01
C ILE A 51 -16.08 -8.39 0.03
N ASP A 52 -15.32 -7.35 0.34
CA ASP A 52 -15.83 -5.98 0.38
C ASP A 52 -15.95 -5.36 -1.02
N ARG A 53 -16.38 -4.11 -1.10
CA ARG A 53 -16.57 -3.40 -2.36
C ARG A 53 -15.27 -3.16 -3.14
N TYR A 54 -14.13 -3.07 -2.45
CA TYR A 54 -12.82 -2.92 -3.09
C TYR A 54 -12.20 -4.26 -3.52
N GLY A 55 -12.76 -5.38 -3.04
CA GLY A 55 -12.27 -6.71 -3.35
C GLY A 55 -11.43 -7.34 -2.26
N SER A 56 -11.29 -6.70 -1.10
CA SER A 56 -10.63 -7.27 0.07
C SER A 56 -11.44 -8.40 0.66
N VAL A 57 -10.80 -9.54 0.94
CA VAL A 57 -11.43 -10.66 1.62
C VAL A 57 -11.28 -10.51 3.12
N TYR A 58 -12.34 -10.80 3.87
CA TYR A 58 -12.27 -10.85 5.33
C TYR A 58 -13.11 -11.98 5.90
N GLY A 59 -12.65 -12.53 7.02
CA GLY A 59 -13.36 -13.57 7.75
C GLY A 59 -13.44 -13.25 9.25
N VAL A 60 -14.50 -13.73 9.88
CA VAL A 60 -14.79 -13.53 11.31
C VAL A 60 -15.00 -14.87 11.98
N ILE A 61 -14.39 -15.05 13.14
CA ILE A 61 -14.65 -16.15 14.06
C ILE A 61 -15.22 -15.56 15.35
N HIS A 62 -16.44 -15.96 15.73
CA HIS A 62 -17.10 -15.52 16.94
C HIS A 62 -16.74 -16.38 18.14
N GLY A 63 -16.25 -15.75 19.20
CA GLY A 63 -16.14 -16.40 20.50
C GLY A 63 -17.52 -16.59 21.16
N LYS A 64 -17.62 -17.59 22.03
CA LYS A 64 -18.87 -17.90 22.74
C LYS A 64 -19.28 -16.85 23.79
N ARG A 65 -18.43 -15.90 24.09
CA ARG A 65 -18.68 -14.86 25.11
C ARG A 65 -18.49 -13.46 24.51
N PRO A 66 -19.26 -12.46 24.93
CA PRO A 66 -19.03 -11.07 24.53
C PRO A 66 -17.61 -10.62 24.91
N GLY A 67 -17.01 -9.79 24.05
CA GLY A 67 -15.65 -9.28 24.27
C GLY A 67 -15.18 -8.36 23.15
N LYS A 68 -13.89 -8.15 23.09
CA LYS A 68 -13.20 -7.28 22.14
C LYS A 68 -13.02 -7.95 20.79
N THR A 69 -12.98 -7.14 19.74
CA THR A 69 -12.68 -7.59 18.38
C THR A 69 -11.22 -7.32 18.05
N ILE A 70 -10.50 -8.37 17.70
CA ILE A 70 -9.11 -8.29 17.20
C ILE A 70 -9.16 -8.52 15.70
N LEU A 71 -8.57 -7.61 14.93
CA LEU A 71 -8.34 -7.75 13.50
C LEU A 71 -6.86 -8.07 13.26
N MET A 72 -6.60 -9.13 12.52
CA MET A 72 -5.30 -9.40 11.91
C MET A 72 -5.39 -9.02 10.44
N ASP A 73 -4.68 -7.97 10.04
CA ASP A 73 -4.75 -7.37 8.71
C ASP A 73 -3.46 -7.58 7.93
N GLY A 74 -3.60 -7.79 6.63
CA GLY A 74 -2.48 -7.82 5.71
C GLY A 74 -2.93 -7.76 4.27
N HIS A 75 -2.05 -7.28 3.38
CA HIS A 75 -2.40 -7.17 1.96
C HIS A 75 -2.13 -8.47 1.18
N ILE A 76 -2.87 -8.63 0.08
CA ILE A 76 -2.79 -9.79 -0.80
C ILE A 76 -2.38 -9.43 -2.23
N ASP A 77 -2.26 -8.13 -2.52
CA ASP A 77 -1.63 -7.67 -3.75
C ASP A 77 -0.09 -7.76 -3.65
N ASN A 78 0.55 -7.58 -4.77
CA ASN A 78 1.99 -7.60 -4.91
C ASN A 78 2.42 -6.58 -5.95
N VAL A 79 3.61 -6.02 -5.81
CA VAL A 79 4.27 -5.32 -6.92
C VAL A 79 4.56 -6.29 -8.07
N ASP A 80 4.56 -5.77 -9.28
CA ASP A 80 4.83 -6.53 -10.49
C ASP A 80 6.20 -7.24 -10.47
N VAL A 81 6.29 -8.31 -11.23
CA VAL A 81 7.55 -8.98 -11.54
C VAL A 81 8.02 -8.48 -12.90
N ILE A 82 9.02 -7.57 -12.89
CA ILE A 82 9.51 -6.92 -14.11
C ILE A 82 10.60 -7.76 -14.79
N ASP A 83 11.56 -8.28 -14.00
CA ASP A 83 12.76 -8.96 -14.49
C ASP A 83 12.76 -10.43 -14.06
N GLU A 84 11.81 -11.21 -14.57
CA GLU A 84 11.60 -12.61 -14.15
C GLU A 84 12.84 -13.48 -14.37
N ASP A 85 13.62 -13.22 -15.42
CA ASP A 85 14.86 -13.91 -15.75
C ASP A 85 16.01 -13.65 -14.77
N GLN A 86 15.93 -12.62 -13.93
CA GLN A 86 16.90 -12.32 -12.88
C GLN A 86 16.61 -13.02 -11.54
N TRP A 87 15.46 -13.66 -11.43
CA TRP A 87 15.09 -14.38 -10.22
C TRP A 87 15.81 -15.71 -10.12
N SER A 88 16.37 -16.02 -8.95
CA SER A 88 17.03 -17.31 -8.69
C SER A 88 16.03 -18.49 -8.56
N HIS A 89 14.78 -18.20 -8.29
CA HIS A 89 13.64 -19.11 -8.21
C HIS A 89 12.45 -18.48 -8.93
N ALA A 90 11.60 -19.29 -9.55
CA ALA A 90 10.42 -18.78 -10.25
C ALA A 90 9.54 -17.90 -9.29
N PRO A 91 9.22 -16.65 -9.65
CA PRO A 91 8.49 -15.72 -8.76
C PRO A 91 7.18 -16.27 -8.21
N TRP A 92 6.48 -17.08 -9.01
CA TRP A 92 5.21 -17.71 -8.64
C TRP A 92 5.35 -19.22 -8.38
N GLY A 93 6.58 -19.72 -8.23
CA GLY A 93 6.85 -21.16 -8.05
C GLY A 93 6.54 -21.65 -6.64
N ALA A 94 6.66 -20.79 -5.64
CA ALA A 94 6.57 -21.13 -4.22
C ALA A 94 7.47 -22.34 -3.87
N GLU A 95 8.68 -22.36 -4.41
CA GLU A 95 9.65 -23.42 -4.18
C GLU A 95 10.11 -23.43 -2.73
N ILE A 96 10.29 -24.63 -2.18
CA ILE A 96 10.87 -24.79 -0.84
C ILE A 96 12.30 -25.29 -0.98
N THR A 97 13.26 -24.47 -0.57
CA THR A 97 14.69 -24.81 -0.56
C THR A 97 15.31 -24.30 0.75
N ASP A 98 16.11 -25.14 1.41
CA ASP A 98 16.78 -24.82 2.67
C ASP A 98 15.84 -24.29 3.78
N GLY A 99 14.62 -24.83 3.86
CA GLY A 99 13.62 -24.46 4.86
C GLY A 99 12.98 -23.09 4.63
N LYS A 100 13.10 -22.50 3.44
CA LYS A 100 12.52 -21.23 3.02
C LYS A 100 11.58 -21.44 1.84
N ILE A 101 10.52 -20.66 1.78
CA ILE A 101 9.63 -20.58 0.61
C ILE A 101 10.08 -19.38 -0.22
N TYR A 102 10.37 -19.60 -1.49
CA TYR A 102 10.76 -18.56 -2.43
C TYR A 102 9.59 -18.16 -3.32
N GLY A 103 9.40 -16.84 -3.51
CA GLY A 103 8.40 -16.32 -4.42
C GLY A 103 7.99 -14.88 -4.09
N ARG A 104 7.38 -14.20 -5.07
CA ARG A 104 6.80 -12.88 -4.90
C ARG A 104 5.63 -12.96 -3.89
N GLY A 105 5.59 -12.05 -2.92
CA GLY A 105 4.57 -12.04 -1.88
C GLY A 105 4.81 -12.99 -0.71
N THR A 106 5.89 -13.79 -0.71
CA THR A 106 6.16 -14.71 0.40
C THR A 106 6.48 -13.97 1.70
N SER A 107 7.29 -12.92 1.64
CA SER A 107 7.65 -12.05 2.76
C SER A 107 6.71 -10.86 2.87
N ASP A 108 6.28 -10.32 1.74
CA ASP A 108 5.48 -9.10 1.60
C ASP A 108 4.26 -9.41 0.71
N MET A 109 3.02 -9.67 1.30
CA MET A 109 2.97 -10.23 2.68
C MET A 109 1.98 -11.39 2.77
N LYS A 110 1.71 -12.09 1.64
CA LYS A 110 0.79 -13.26 1.58
C LYS A 110 1.15 -14.39 2.55
N GLY A 111 2.46 -14.56 2.84
CA GLY A 111 2.92 -15.52 3.84
C GLY A 111 2.34 -15.21 5.23
N SER A 112 2.39 -13.95 5.65
CA SER A 112 1.80 -13.48 6.91
C SER A 112 0.29 -13.63 6.93
N VAL A 113 -0.41 -13.25 5.83
CA VAL A 113 -1.87 -13.41 5.71
C VAL A 113 -2.26 -14.89 5.89
N THR A 114 -1.55 -15.80 5.23
CA THR A 114 -1.78 -17.24 5.36
C THR A 114 -1.57 -17.72 6.80
N ALA A 115 -0.51 -17.24 7.45
CA ALA A 115 -0.22 -17.59 8.85
C ALA A 115 -1.32 -17.09 9.79
N MET A 116 -1.83 -15.88 9.59
CA MET A 116 -2.91 -15.29 10.39
C MET A 116 -4.22 -16.07 10.24
N ILE A 117 -4.58 -16.46 9.02
CA ILE A 117 -5.77 -17.30 8.75
C ILE A 117 -5.66 -18.63 9.50
N CYS A 118 -4.52 -19.30 9.37
CA CYS A 118 -4.30 -20.58 10.04
C CYS A 118 -4.26 -20.45 11.56
N ALA A 119 -3.67 -19.36 12.09
CA ALA A 119 -3.63 -19.11 13.53
C ALA A 119 -5.04 -18.90 14.12
N ALA A 120 -5.88 -18.10 13.45
CA ALA A 120 -7.27 -17.88 13.85
C ALA A 120 -8.07 -19.20 13.87
N ALA A 121 -7.95 -19.99 12.81
CA ALA A 121 -8.64 -21.27 12.71
C ALA A 121 -8.15 -22.29 13.76
N ARG A 122 -6.83 -22.38 13.99
CA ARG A 122 -6.26 -23.25 15.06
C ARG A 122 -6.75 -22.86 16.44
N LEU A 123 -6.80 -21.56 16.73
CA LEU A 123 -7.30 -21.09 18.03
C LEU A 123 -8.78 -21.42 18.20
N ALA A 124 -9.59 -21.21 17.18
CA ALA A 124 -11.01 -21.56 17.21
C ALA A 124 -11.25 -23.05 17.46
N GLU A 125 -10.48 -23.89 16.77
CA GLU A 125 -10.59 -25.34 16.92
C GLU A 125 -10.08 -25.83 18.29
N SER A 126 -8.89 -25.40 18.71
CA SER A 126 -8.28 -25.84 19.97
C SER A 126 -9.09 -25.42 21.21
N THR A 127 -9.79 -24.30 21.15
CA THR A 127 -10.65 -23.80 22.22
C THR A 127 -12.10 -24.20 22.07
N GLY A 128 -12.50 -24.77 20.91
CA GLY A 128 -13.92 -24.94 20.58
C GLY A 128 -14.65 -23.61 20.55
N LYS A 129 -13.97 -22.52 20.19
CA LYS A 129 -14.45 -21.10 20.23
C LYS A 129 -14.79 -20.59 21.64
N ASP A 130 -14.30 -21.24 22.72
CA ASP A 130 -14.52 -20.79 24.10
C ASP A 130 -13.55 -19.66 24.48
N PHE A 131 -13.70 -18.52 23.84
CA PHE A 131 -13.04 -17.27 24.13
C PHE A 131 -14.03 -16.10 24.10
N ALA A 132 -13.62 -14.92 24.55
CA ALA A 132 -14.43 -13.72 24.55
C ALA A 132 -14.11 -12.85 23.32
N GLY A 133 -15.15 -12.32 22.67
CA GLY A 133 -15.01 -11.40 21.53
C GLY A 133 -14.86 -12.10 20.20
N ASN A 134 -14.30 -11.40 19.22
CA ASN A 134 -14.16 -11.87 17.85
C ASN A 134 -12.71 -11.85 17.40
N ILE A 135 -12.36 -12.81 16.55
CA ILE A 135 -11.10 -12.81 15.81
C ILE A 135 -11.44 -12.63 14.34
N CYS A 136 -10.90 -11.58 13.75
CA CYS A 136 -11.07 -11.25 12.34
C CYS A 136 -9.73 -11.36 11.62
N VAL A 137 -9.75 -11.81 10.37
CA VAL A 137 -8.60 -11.77 9.48
C VAL A 137 -9.02 -11.12 8.19
N SER A 138 -8.21 -10.19 7.66
CA SER A 138 -8.41 -9.59 6.35
C SER A 138 -7.22 -9.82 5.43
N GLY A 139 -7.53 -9.99 4.15
CA GLY A 139 -6.60 -9.87 3.04
C GLY A 139 -6.99 -8.65 2.22
N THR A 140 -6.35 -7.52 2.48
CA THR A 140 -6.66 -6.25 1.82
C THR A 140 -6.02 -6.17 0.44
N VAL A 141 -6.64 -5.43 -0.45
CA VAL A 141 -6.19 -5.21 -1.83
C VAL A 141 -5.60 -3.82 -1.99
N HIS A 142 -4.79 -3.62 -3.04
CA HIS A 142 -4.34 -2.30 -3.51
C HIS A 142 -3.42 -1.56 -2.52
N GLU A 143 -2.74 -2.28 -1.63
CA GLU A 143 -1.84 -1.67 -0.65
C GLU A 143 -0.59 -1.10 -1.31
N GLU A 144 0.00 -1.83 -2.25
CA GLU A 144 1.26 -1.49 -2.91
C GLU A 144 1.15 -0.26 -3.84
N CYS A 145 -0.08 0.08 -4.27
CA CYS A 145 -0.35 1.24 -5.09
C CYS A 145 -0.94 2.40 -4.29
N PHE A 146 -1.85 2.13 -3.36
CA PHE A 146 -2.58 3.16 -2.63
C PHE A 146 -2.93 2.73 -1.21
N GLU A 147 -1.99 2.87 -0.31
CA GLU A 147 -2.05 2.43 1.08
C GLU A 147 -3.30 2.94 1.83
N GLY A 148 -3.95 2.04 2.55
CA GLY A 148 -4.94 2.37 3.57
C GLY A 148 -6.39 2.58 3.08
N VAL A 149 -6.67 2.60 1.78
CA VAL A 149 -8.05 2.73 1.27
C VAL A 149 -8.87 1.52 1.66
N SER A 150 -8.38 0.33 1.32
CA SER A 150 -9.03 -0.95 1.63
C SER A 150 -9.09 -1.22 3.13
N SER A 151 -8.00 -1.02 3.86
CA SER A 151 -7.95 -1.21 5.32
C SER A 151 -8.90 -0.27 6.06
N ARG A 152 -9.12 0.94 5.54
CA ARG A 152 -10.13 1.88 6.07
C ARG A 152 -11.55 1.34 5.95
N GLU A 153 -11.88 0.69 4.82
CA GLU A 153 -13.20 0.08 4.61
C GLU A 153 -13.38 -1.12 5.54
N ILE A 154 -12.41 -2.01 5.61
CA ILE A 154 -12.41 -3.15 6.54
C ILE A 154 -12.59 -2.68 7.98
N SER A 155 -11.90 -1.61 8.40
CA SER A 155 -12.06 -1.04 9.74
C SER A 155 -13.47 -0.51 10.01
N LYS A 156 -14.14 0.06 9.01
CA LYS A 156 -15.54 0.51 9.15
C LYS A 156 -16.52 -0.67 9.28
N ILE A 157 -16.26 -1.75 8.55
CA ILE A 157 -17.09 -2.96 8.57
C ILE A 157 -16.94 -3.69 9.91
N LEU A 158 -15.71 -4.00 10.30
CA LEU A 158 -15.40 -4.87 11.43
C LEU A 158 -15.29 -4.13 12.77
N LYS A 159 -15.03 -2.84 12.77
CA LYS A 159 -14.89 -1.96 13.96
C LYS A 159 -13.99 -2.59 15.03
N PRO A 160 -12.74 -2.93 14.72
CA PRO A 160 -11.86 -3.63 15.64
C PRO A 160 -11.50 -2.76 16.85
N ASP A 161 -11.34 -3.38 18.02
CA ASP A 161 -10.74 -2.76 19.20
C ASP A 161 -9.20 -2.76 19.14
N TYR A 162 -8.63 -3.78 18.49
CA TYR A 162 -7.19 -3.95 18.30
C TYR A 162 -6.91 -4.44 16.89
N VAL A 163 -5.80 -3.96 16.33
CA VAL A 163 -5.33 -4.38 15.00
C VAL A 163 -3.89 -4.89 15.11
N ILE A 164 -3.64 -6.02 14.48
CA ILE A 164 -2.30 -6.60 14.27
C ILE A 164 -2.06 -6.60 12.77
N ILE A 165 -1.05 -5.86 12.31
CA ILE A 165 -0.67 -5.81 10.91
C ILE A 165 0.51 -6.78 10.71
N GLY A 166 0.38 -7.68 9.75
CA GLY A 166 1.34 -8.76 9.52
C GLY A 166 2.53 -8.39 8.62
N GLU A 167 2.82 -7.11 8.44
CA GLU A 167 3.94 -6.63 7.62
C GLU A 167 5.31 -7.15 8.07
N ALA A 168 6.23 -7.25 7.11
CA ALA A 168 7.59 -7.72 7.34
C ALA A 168 8.39 -6.74 8.22
N THR A 169 8.72 -7.14 9.44
CA THR A 169 9.39 -6.29 10.44
C THR A 169 10.67 -6.91 10.99
N THR A 170 11.27 -7.89 10.29
CA THR A 170 12.38 -8.69 10.82
C THR A 170 12.08 -9.31 12.19
N SER A 171 10.84 -9.82 12.37
CA SER A 171 10.33 -10.43 13.60
C SER A 171 10.35 -9.52 14.84
N THR A 172 10.23 -8.21 14.64
CA THR A 172 10.12 -7.23 15.74
C THR A 172 8.73 -6.60 15.75
N VAL A 173 8.19 -6.39 16.96
CA VAL A 173 6.92 -5.68 17.11
C VAL A 173 7.13 -4.18 16.88
N LYS A 174 6.43 -3.60 15.94
CA LYS A 174 6.35 -2.16 15.72
C LYS A 174 5.05 -1.65 16.33
N ILE A 175 5.12 -0.54 17.06
CA ILE A 175 3.97 0.04 17.79
C ILE A 175 3.46 1.34 17.16
N GLY A 176 4.00 1.72 16.02
CA GLY A 176 3.60 2.90 15.27
C GLY A 176 4.39 3.02 13.98
N GLN A 177 3.84 3.77 13.05
CA GLN A 177 4.44 4.05 11.76
C GLN A 177 4.17 5.50 11.36
N ARG A 178 4.97 6.02 10.44
CA ARG A 178 4.70 7.29 9.75
C ARG A 178 3.59 7.07 8.73
N GLY A 179 2.77 8.10 8.50
CA GLY A 179 1.86 8.07 7.38
C GLY A 179 2.59 8.34 6.06
N ARG A 180 1.89 8.18 4.94
CA ARG A 180 2.37 8.50 3.59
C ARG A 180 1.40 9.44 2.90
N ALA A 181 1.94 10.36 2.14
CA ALA A 181 1.22 11.16 1.17
C ALA A 181 2.10 11.37 -0.06
N GLU A 182 1.52 11.30 -1.23
CA GLU A 182 2.19 11.59 -2.48
C GLU A 182 1.84 13.00 -2.91
N VAL A 183 2.82 13.90 -2.87
CA VAL A 183 2.63 15.32 -3.17
C VAL A 183 3.03 15.59 -4.60
N VAL A 184 2.06 15.98 -5.41
CA VAL A 184 2.28 16.38 -6.81
C VAL A 184 2.50 17.88 -6.89
N VAL A 185 3.47 18.28 -7.70
CA VAL A 185 3.75 19.67 -8.02
C VAL A 185 3.81 19.81 -9.53
N GLU A 186 3.14 20.81 -10.07
CA GLU A 186 3.16 21.11 -11.50
C GLU A 186 3.60 22.55 -11.73
N THR A 187 4.40 22.76 -12.78
CA THR A 187 4.77 24.09 -13.25
C THR A 187 4.32 24.27 -14.69
N GLU A 188 3.79 25.45 -15.00
CA GLU A 188 3.31 25.80 -16.31
C GLU A 188 4.32 26.69 -17.05
N GLY A 189 4.44 26.47 -18.33
CA GLY A 189 5.26 27.24 -19.25
C GLY A 189 4.49 27.62 -20.51
N VAL A 190 5.23 28.03 -21.52
CA VAL A 190 4.71 28.35 -22.86
C VAL A 190 5.57 27.66 -23.90
N SER A 191 4.95 26.77 -24.68
CA SER A 191 5.65 26.04 -25.75
C SER A 191 6.10 26.96 -26.86
N CYS A 192 7.28 26.68 -27.38
CA CYS A 192 7.80 27.23 -28.62
C CYS A 192 8.82 26.27 -29.25
N HIS A 193 9.28 26.57 -30.45
CA HIS A 193 10.38 25.82 -31.06
C HIS A 193 11.67 26.11 -30.31
N SER A 194 12.44 25.05 -29.99
CA SER A 194 13.67 25.15 -29.18
C SER A 194 14.77 26.02 -29.78
N SER A 195 14.73 26.33 -31.09
CA SER A 195 15.62 27.28 -31.74
C SER A 195 15.31 28.76 -31.46
N ASN A 196 14.15 29.05 -30.88
CA ASN A 196 13.71 30.41 -30.50
C ASN A 196 13.17 30.40 -29.06
N PRO A 197 14.00 30.02 -28.06
CA PRO A 197 13.55 29.81 -26.70
C PRO A 197 12.98 31.05 -26.01
N GLU A 198 13.36 32.24 -26.49
CA GLU A 198 12.89 33.54 -26.03
C GLU A 198 11.39 33.80 -26.27
N LYS A 199 10.77 32.99 -27.17
CA LYS A 199 9.32 33.06 -27.46
C LYS A 199 8.47 32.21 -26.55
N GLY A 200 9.10 31.42 -25.68
CA GLY A 200 8.44 30.52 -24.76
C GLY A 200 8.84 30.71 -23.32
N VAL A 201 8.27 29.86 -22.47
CA VAL A 201 8.64 29.73 -21.06
C VAL A 201 8.85 28.23 -20.78
N ASN A 202 10.03 27.86 -20.36
CA ASN A 202 10.37 26.47 -20.13
C ASN A 202 9.89 26.02 -18.75
N ALA A 203 8.88 25.14 -18.71
CA ALA A 203 8.30 24.63 -17.48
C ALA A 203 9.32 23.83 -16.64
N VAL A 204 10.29 23.15 -17.29
CA VAL A 204 11.36 22.41 -16.56
C VAL A 204 12.26 23.36 -15.79
N TYR A 205 12.59 24.53 -16.34
CA TYR A 205 13.39 25.53 -15.62
C TYR A 205 12.61 26.12 -14.44
N MET A 206 11.28 26.30 -14.59
CA MET A 206 10.40 26.70 -13.48
C MET A 206 10.38 25.64 -12.39
N MET A 207 10.26 24.35 -12.77
CA MET A 207 10.29 23.23 -11.83
C MET A 207 11.63 23.13 -11.09
N ASN A 208 12.75 23.29 -11.79
CA ASN A 208 14.07 23.28 -11.16
C ASN A 208 14.18 24.35 -10.05
N ALA A 209 13.71 25.57 -10.34
CA ALA A 209 13.72 26.63 -9.36
C ALA A 209 12.82 26.35 -8.15
N LEU A 210 11.68 25.70 -8.38
CA LEU A 210 10.74 25.31 -7.33
C LEU A 210 11.29 24.16 -6.47
N ILE A 211 11.92 23.15 -7.07
CA ILE A 211 12.57 22.04 -6.36
C ILE A 211 13.62 22.59 -5.38
N GLU A 212 14.41 23.58 -5.77
CA GLU A 212 15.38 24.21 -4.88
C GLU A 212 14.74 24.86 -3.64
N GLU A 213 13.51 25.35 -3.74
CA GLU A 213 12.76 25.88 -2.59
C GLU A 213 12.09 24.79 -1.76
N ILE A 214 11.58 23.74 -2.40
CA ILE A 214 11.00 22.58 -1.70
C ILE A 214 12.08 21.86 -0.87
N ARG A 215 13.28 21.68 -1.38
CA ARG A 215 14.42 21.08 -0.66
C ARG A 215 14.83 21.83 0.61
N LYS A 216 14.37 23.07 0.82
CA LYS A 216 14.59 23.84 2.06
C LYS A 216 13.53 23.54 3.12
N ILE A 217 12.47 22.85 2.79
CA ILE A 217 11.47 22.42 3.77
C ILE A 217 12.14 21.44 4.73
N VAL A 218 12.09 21.78 6.01
CA VAL A 218 12.56 20.90 7.09
C VAL A 218 11.35 20.21 7.69
N PRO A 219 11.15 18.90 7.43
CA PRO A 219 10.05 18.16 8.03
C PRO A 219 10.15 18.16 9.56
N ASN A 220 8.98 18.08 10.21
CA ASN A 220 8.90 17.95 11.66
C ASN A 220 9.60 16.65 12.14
N GLU A 221 9.85 16.60 13.44
CA GLU A 221 10.42 15.41 14.09
C GLU A 221 9.49 14.96 15.24
N HIS A 222 9.28 13.65 15.34
CA HIS A 222 8.49 13.04 16.39
C HIS A 222 9.40 12.17 17.30
N PRO A 223 9.24 12.19 18.64
CA PRO A 223 10.14 11.50 19.56
C PRO A 223 10.28 10.00 19.32
N ILE A 224 9.24 9.35 18.83
CA ILE A 224 9.20 7.90 18.56
C ILE A 224 9.40 7.60 17.09
N LEU A 225 8.74 8.36 16.17
CA LEU A 225 8.74 8.08 14.74
C LEU A 225 9.93 8.71 14.00
N GLY A 226 10.71 9.55 14.67
CA GLY A 226 11.82 10.28 14.06
C GLY A 226 11.35 11.40 13.12
N LYS A 227 12.20 11.74 12.14
CA LYS A 227 11.91 12.83 11.19
C LYS A 227 10.90 12.42 10.14
N GLY A 228 10.01 13.35 9.78
CA GLY A 228 9.26 13.26 8.53
C GLY A 228 10.20 13.26 7.32
N ILE A 229 9.69 12.83 6.18
CA ILE A 229 10.45 12.79 4.93
C ILE A 229 9.66 13.54 3.86
N LEU A 230 10.38 14.24 2.99
CA LEU A 230 9.84 14.81 1.75
C LEU A 230 10.93 14.63 0.69
N GLU A 231 10.76 13.64 -0.20
CA GLU A 231 11.78 13.27 -1.17
C GLU A 231 11.20 13.27 -2.57
N LEU A 232 11.93 13.83 -3.54
CA LEU A 232 11.57 13.81 -4.94
C LEU A 232 11.73 12.38 -5.49
N THR A 233 10.65 11.80 -5.97
CA THR A 233 10.64 10.42 -6.48
C THR A 233 10.48 10.36 -7.99
N ASP A 234 9.83 11.35 -8.60
CA ASP A 234 9.57 11.35 -10.04
C ASP A 234 9.48 12.76 -10.62
N ILE A 235 9.86 12.90 -11.90
CA ILE A 235 9.75 14.15 -12.67
C ILE A 235 9.56 13.86 -14.15
N ILE A 236 8.58 14.50 -14.77
CA ILE A 236 8.31 14.38 -16.21
C ILE A 236 7.92 15.72 -16.82
N SER A 237 8.35 15.94 -18.06
CA SER A 237 7.95 17.13 -18.82
C SER A 237 6.94 16.78 -19.92
N TYR A 238 6.18 17.76 -20.36
CA TYR A 238 5.23 17.60 -21.46
C TYR A 238 5.45 18.66 -22.56
N PRO A 239 5.43 18.22 -23.85
CA PRO A 239 5.38 16.84 -24.31
C PRO A 239 6.64 16.03 -23.96
N TYR A 240 6.50 14.69 -23.81
CA TYR A 240 7.61 13.76 -23.66
C TYR A 240 7.47 12.61 -24.68
N PRO A 241 8.50 12.31 -25.48
CA PRO A 241 9.73 13.10 -25.68
C PRO A 241 9.42 14.46 -26.35
N GLY A 242 10.12 15.51 -25.89
CA GLY A 242 9.88 16.89 -26.32
C GLY A 242 10.43 17.24 -27.72
N ALA A 243 11.37 16.45 -28.22
CA ALA A 243 12.11 16.73 -29.46
C ALA A 243 12.57 18.20 -29.53
N SER A 244 12.10 18.98 -30.52
CA SER A 244 12.47 20.40 -30.69
C SER A 244 11.47 21.38 -30.07
N VAL A 245 10.78 20.98 -28.98
CA VAL A 245 9.76 21.80 -28.33
C VAL A 245 10.18 22.18 -26.92
N VAL A 246 10.05 23.45 -26.58
CA VAL A 246 10.18 23.91 -25.19
C VAL A 246 8.97 23.40 -24.38
N PRO A 247 9.16 22.68 -23.27
CA PRO A 247 8.07 22.10 -22.50
C PRO A 247 7.13 23.15 -21.90
N SER A 248 5.83 22.94 -22.04
CA SER A 248 4.78 23.80 -21.47
C SER A 248 4.26 23.33 -20.12
N LEU A 249 4.59 22.11 -19.70
CA LEU A 249 4.24 21.57 -18.40
C LEU A 249 5.40 20.72 -17.88
N CYS A 250 5.65 20.78 -16.58
CA CYS A 250 6.51 19.85 -15.89
C CYS A 250 5.81 19.42 -14.59
N ARG A 251 5.73 18.11 -14.34
CA ARG A 251 5.17 17.49 -13.15
C ARG A 251 6.29 16.81 -12.38
N ALA A 252 6.29 16.99 -11.07
CA ALA A 252 7.17 16.30 -10.15
C ALA A 252 6.35 15.72 -8.99
N THR A 253 6.77 14.57 -8.49
CA THR A 253 6.11 13.85 -7.40
C THR A 253 7.09 13.69 -6.23
N PHE A 254 6.60 13.96 -5.03
CA PHE A 254 7.36 13.85 -3.80
C PHE A 254 6.71 12.85 -2.86
N ASP A 255 7.46 11.85 -2.39
CA ASP A 255 7.04 10.97 -1.29
C ASP A 255 7.15 11.74 0.03
N ARG A 256 6.02 11.92 0.69
CA ARG A 256 5.93 12.54 2.01
C ARG A 256 5.64 11.48 3.06
N ARG A 257 6.57 11.27 4.01
CA ARG A 257 6.29 10.49 5.21
C ARG A 257 5.84 11.42 6.31
N THR A 258 4.54 11.34 6.64
CA THR A 258 3.88 12.24 7.58
C THR A 258 4.01 11.77 9.02
N LEU A 259 3.91 12.71 9.94
CA LEU A 259 3.93 12.48 11.38
C LEU A 259 2.55 12.75 11.99
N VAL A 260 2.37 12.31 13.22
CA VAL A 260 1.13 12.57 13.98
C VAL A 260 0.85 14.07 14.06
N GLY A 261 -0.36 14.46 13.64
CA GLY A 261 -0.81 15.86 13.59
C GLY A 261 -0.51 16.58 12.27
N GLU A 262 0.12 15.92 11.31
CA GLU A 262 0.25 16.43 9.94
C GLU A 262 -0.91 15.90 9.08
N ASP A 263 -1.78 16.79 8.69
CA ASP A 263 -2.86 16.54 7.74
C ASP A 263 -2.50 17.10 6.35
N GLU A 264 -3.38 16.92 5.38
CA GLU A 264 -3.25 17.43 4.02
C GLU A 264 -2.93 18.93 4.01
N LYS A 265 -3.63 19.73 4.83
CA LYS A 265 -3.44 21.19 4.89
C LYS A 265 -2.05 21.57 5.34
N VAL A 266 -1.50 20.87 6.32
CA VAL A 266 -0.13 21.10 6.80
C VAL A 266 0.89 20.75 5.71
N VAL A 267 0.69 19.60 5.06
CA VAL A 267 1.61 19.10 4.02
C VAL A 267 1.61 20.03 2.81
N LEU A 268 0.44 20.33 2.26
CA LEU A 268 0.33 21.21 1.09
C LEU A 268 0.75 22.64 1.42
N GLY A 269 0.42 23.18 2.61
CA GLY A 269 0.81 24.52 3.03
C GLY A 269 2.33 24.74 3.03
N GLN A 270 3.11 23.74 3.40
CA GLN A 270 4.59 23.80 3.33
C GLN A 270 5.08 23.96 1.88
N VAL A 271 4.45 23.25 0.94
CA VAL A 271 4.81 23.32 -0.48
C VAL A 271 4.30 24.60 -1.12
N GLU A 272 3.10 25.08 -0.77
CA GLU A 272 2.58 26.38 -1.22
C GLU A 272 3.49 27.53 -0.80
N ASP A 273 4.04 27.49 0.41
CA ASP A 273 5.02 28.49 0.84
C ASP A 273 6.35 28.39 0.07
N ALA A 274 6.75 27.18 -0.35
CA ALA A 274 7.90 27.02 -1.25
C ALA A 274 7.59 27.60 -2.64
N ILE A 275 6.38 27.41 -3.16
CA ILE A 275 5.93 28.02 -4.42
C ILE A 275 6.02 29.56 -4.34
N LYS A 276 5.52 30.18 -3.26
CA LYS A 276 5.62 31.63 -3.07
C LYS A 276 7.08 32.11 -3.08
N ARG A 277 7.97 31.43 -2.37
CA ARG A 277 9.41 31.76 -2.37
C ARG A 277 10.05 31.60 -3.76
N ALA A 278 9.65 30.58 -4.52
CA ALA A 278 10.12 30.40 -5.90
C ALA A 278 9.61 31.53 -6.82
N GLN A 279 8.36 31.96 -6.66
CA GLN A 279 7.77 33.07 -7.41
C GLN A 279 8.46 34.42 -7.14
N GLU A 280 8.91 34.66 -5.92
CA GLU A 280 9.71 35.88 -5.58
C GLU A 280 11.06 35.90 -6.31
N LYS A 281 11.66 34.72 -6.58
CA LYS A 281 12.96 34.61 -7.25
C LYS A 281 12.87 34.52 -8.76
N VAL A 282 11.78 33.93 -9.26
CA VAL A 282 11.54 33.72 -10.69
C VAL A 282 10.22 34.36 -11.08
N PRO A 283 10.25 35.63 -11.52
CA PRO A 283 9.05 36.33 -11.95
C PRO A 283 8.30 35.57 -13.05
N GLY A 284 7.00 35.41 -12.86
CA GLY A 284 6.13 34.69 -13.82
C GLY A 284 6.09 33.17 -13.63
N LEU A 285 6.74 32.62 -12.61
CA LEU A 285 6.59 31.22 -12.22
C LEU A 285 5.14 30.92 -11.86
N LYS A 286 4.53 29.97 -12.57
CA LYS A 286 3.20 29.43 -12.28
C LYS A 286 3.35 28.00 -11.84
N ALA A 287 2.81 27.68 -10.67
CA ALA A 287 2.83 26.35 -10.12
C ALA A 287 1.58 26.06 -9.28
N ARG A 288 1.24 24.80 -9.17
CA ARG A 288 0.23 24.27 -8.26
C ARG A 288 0.72 23.03 -7.55
N THR A 289 0.11 22.71 -6.42
CA THR A 289 0.38 21.47 -5.68
C THR A 289 -0.93 20.83 -5.21
N TYR A 290 -0.95 19.53 -5.12
CA TYR A 290 -2.07 18.73 -4.64
C TYR A 290 -1.57 17.35 -4.20
N LEU A 291 -2.39 16.60 -3.46
CA LEU A 291 -2.10 15.21 -3.19
C LEU A 291 -2.52 14.35 -4.38
N ALA A 292 -1.70 13.35 -4.71
CA ALA A 292 -2.09 12.37 -5.71
C ALA A 292 -3.35 11.63 -5.24
N GLU A 293 -4.25 11.40 -6.18
CA GLU A 293 -5.40 10.52 -6.01
C GLU A 293 -5.10 9.18 -6.66
N ALA A 294 -5.76 8.11 -6.21
CA ALA A 294 -5.63 6.80 -6.85
C ALA A 294 -6.07 6.90 -8.31
N GLU A 295 -5.17 6.62 -9.24
CA GLU A 295 -5.46 6.60 -10.67
C GLU A 295 -5.98 5.23 -11.12
N GLU A 296 -5.59 4.18 -10.41
CA GLU A 296 -5.94 2.79 -10.73
C GLU A 296 -7.22 2.34 -10.02
N GLU A 297 -7.99 1.50 -10.71
CA GLU A 297 -9.20 0.89 -10.17
C GLU A 297 -8.84 -0.44 -9.49
N CYS A 298 -9.47 -0.73 -8.36
CA CYS A 298 -9.46 -2.07 -7.80
C CYS A 298 -10.09 -3.06 -8.79
N TRP A 299 -9.82 -4.34 -8.64
CA TRP A 299 -10.37 -5.37 -9.55
C TRP A 299 -11.91 -5.40 -9.57
N THR A 300 -12.57 -4.79 -8.61
CA THR A 300 -14.04 -4.60 -8.59
C THR A 300 -14.52 -3.40 -9.39
N GLY A 301 -13.62 -2.54 -9.86
CA GLY A 301 -13.91 -1.28 -10.54
C GLY A 301 -14.13 -0.08 -9.61
N GLU A 302 -13.94 -0.24 -8.30
CA GLU A 302 -13.95 0.87 -7.31
C GLU A 302 -12.58 1.58 -7.28
N LYS A 303 -12.58 2.88 -6.95
CA LYS A 303 -11.39 3.73 -6.78
C LYS A 303 -11.22 4.18 -5.34
#